data_9a3a77f1f30d3c8d04ea7361ad3d2496
#
_entry.id   9a3a77f1f30d3c8d04ea7361ad3d2496
#
_cell.length_a   1.000
_cell.length_b   1.000
_cell.length_c   1.000
_cell.angle_alpha   90.00
_cell.angle_beta   90.00
_cell.angle_gamma   90.00
#
_symmetry.space_group_name_H-M   'P 1'
#
loop_
_entity.id
_entity.type
_entity.pdbx_description
1 polymer ?
#
loop_
_entity_poly.entity_id
_entity_poly.type
_entity_poly.pdbx_seq_one_letter_code
_entity_poly.pdbx_strand_id
1 'polypeptide(L)'
;MIEFANERVVSFSLDYQDVFWEVKPTTEDLQQYEFYVQRSEAEAGPWLVIAGPLVDRYYIRDSAVPMITTNARTLFYRIRALHVPSGKETYSATVDREGLPNLMAREMIRRERILFEEFVGTRCWLFPRRSFGQRCPNCYDDVLGKKIDSQCPTCWGTGFSGGYHYPTSFWGQLDSSEETEQVTTEDHRRVQHSQVRAGPTPAIKPLDLLIDFQNRRWRVVQCTGTASLGATIRQEARLALIQRGSIEDKIPLKITNASVRLVPPRN
;
A
#
# COMPACT_ATOMS: atom_id res chain seq x y z
N MET A 1 23.65 2.72 -0.08
CA MET A 1 22.92 3.19 1.13
C MET A 1 21.61 3.75 0.67
N ILE A 2 20.49 3.28 1.23
CA ILE A 2 19.16 3.74 0.83
C ILE A 2 18.87 5.14 1.35
N GLU A 3 18.05 5.89 0.63
CA GLU A 3 17.52 7.18 1.04
C GLU A 3 15.99 7.06 1.18
N PHE A 4 15.48 7.62 2.25
CA PHE A 4 14.04 7.67 2.49
C PHE A 4 13.38 8.81 1.70
N ALA A 5 12.08 8.66 1.45
CA ALA A 5 11.25 9.65 0.80
C ALA A 5 9.81 9.52 1.30
N ASN A 6 9.07 10.63 1.23
CA ASN A 6 7.63 10.66 1.51
C ASN A 6 7.23 10.06 2.86
N GLU A 7 8.06 10.26 3.89
CA GLU A 7 7.70 9.86 5.25
C GLU A 7 6.52 10.70 5.74
N ARG A 8 5.47 10.03 6.17
CA ARG A 8 4.23 10.68 6.59
C ARG A 8 3.60 9.94 7.77
N VAL A 9 3.06 10.71 8.70
CA VAL A 9 2.27 10.21 9.82
C VAL A 9 0.90 10.85 9.76
N VAL A 10 -0.12 10.04 9.52
CA VAL A 10 -1.48 10.52 9.34
C VAL A 10 -2.39 9.94 10.42
N SER A 11 -3.16 10.81 11.06
CA SER A 11 -4.10 10.43 12.10
C SER A 11 -5.53 10.48 11.56
N PHE A 12 -6.00 9.41 10.95
CA PHE A 12 -7.40 9.29 10.50
C PHE A 12 -8.36 8.98 11.65
N SER A 13 -7.87 8.41 12.74
CA SER A 13 -8.67 8.02 13.90
C SER A 13 -8.04 8.53 15.20
N LEU A 14 -8.85 8.60 16.27
CA LEU A 14 -8.35 8.83 17.62
C LEU A 14 -7.65 7.59 18.20
N ASP A 15 -7.90 6.42 17.62
CA ASP A 15 -7.48 5.14 18.18
C ASP A 15 -6.13 4.68 17.61
N TYR A 16 -5.67 5.25 16.48
CA TYR A 16 -4.43 4.83 15.82
C TYR A 16 -3.83 5.95 14.97
N GLN A 17 -2.56 5.77 14.64
CA GLN A 17 -1.85 6.57 13.65
C GLN A 17 -1.30 5.65 12.56
N ASP A 18 -1.42 6.09 11.32
CA ASP A 18 -0.88 5.39 10.17
C ASP A 18 0.45 6.04 9.76
N VAL A 19 1.51 5.24 9.72
CA VAL A 19 2.86 5.67 9.36
C VAL A 19 3.20 5.08 8.00
N PHE A 20 3.58 5.94 7.06
CA PHE A 20 3.96 5.59 5.69
C PHE A 20 5.36 6.07 5.40
N TRP A 21 6.08 5.36 4.58
CA TRP A 21 7.36 5.79 4.02
C TRP A 21 7.60 5.17 2.67
N GLU A 22 8.51 5.73 1.92
CA GLU A 22 9.02 5.22 0.66
C GLU A 22 10.54 5.26 0.67
N VAL A 23 11.15 4.55 -0.25
CA VAL A 23 12.60 4.56 -0.49
C VAL A 23 12.83 5.08 -1.89
N LYS A 24 13.75 6.03 -2.06
CA LYS A 24 14.11 6.51 -3.39
C LYS A 24 14.54 5.37 -4.30
N PRO A 25 14.40 5.51 -5.62
CA PRO A 25 14.90 4.49 -6.56
C PRO A 25 16.35 4.15 -6.28
N THR A 26 16.66 2.88 -6.15
CA THR A 26 17.98 2.38 -5.81
C THR A 26 18.31 1.11 -6.60
N THR A 27 19.60 0.83 -6.76
CA THR A 27 20.09 -0.44 -7.32
C THR A 27 20.22 -1.52 -6.25
N GLU A 28 20.12 -1.14 -4.96
CA GLU A 28 20.26 -2.09 -3.85
C GLU A 28 19.03 -2.98 -3.72
N ASP A 29 19.23 -4.20 -3.29
CA ASP A 29 18.16 -5.16 -3.04
C ASP A 29 17.47 -4.86 -1.71
N LEU A 30 16.26 -4.34 -1.77
CA LEU A 30 15.47 -3.97 -0.60
C LEU A 30 15.03 -5.16 0.26
N GLN A 31 15.13 -6.41 -0.25
CA GLN A 31 14.88 -7.61 0.55
C GLN A 31 15.96 -7.85 1.62
N GLN A 32 17.12 -7.22 1.47
CA GLN A 32 18.22 -7.28 2.43
C GLN A 32 18.12 -6.24 3.53
N TYR A 33 17.06 -5.44 3.53
CA TYR A 33 16.81 -4.41 4.53
C TYR A 33 15.65 -4.78 5.44
N GLU A 34 15.89 -4.61 6.74
CA GLU A 34 14.86 -4.65 7.78
C GLU A 34 14.53 -3.24 8.22
N PHE A 35 13.23 -2.90 8.17
CA PHE A 35 12.76 -1.61 8.63
C PHE A 35 12.19 -1.73 10.04
N TYR A 36 12.51 -0.75 10.87
CA TYR A 36 12.00 -0.61 12.23
C TYR A 36 11.38 0.76 12.37
N VAL A 37 10.12 0.83 12.77
CA VAL A 37 9.47 2.09 13.07
C VAL A 37 9.66 2.43 14.53
N GLN A 38 10.13 3.63 14.78
CA GLN A 38 10.42 4.13 16.12
C GLN A 38 9.53 5.34 16.42
N ARG A 39 9.08 5.43 17.65
CA ARG A 39 8.25 6.52 18.17
C ARG A 39 8.90 7.16 19.38
N SER A 40 8.73 8.47 19.53
CA SER A 40 9.18 9.23 20.71
C SER A 40 8.17 10.32 21.08
N GLU A 41 8.17 10.76 22.33
CA GLU A 41 7.43 11.92 22.80
C GLU A 41 8.24 13.23 22.64
N ALA A 42 9.52 13.14 22.31
CA ALA A 42 10.40 14.28 22.03
C ALA A 42 11.18 14.02 20.74
N GLU A 43 11.46 15.09 19.98
CA GLU A 43 12.18 15.00 18.71
C GLU A 43 13.56 14.37 18.83
N ALA A 44 14.24 14.62 19.94
CA ALA A 44 15.56 14.05 20.23
C ALA A 44 15.52 12.62 20.79
N GLY A 45 14.37 12.07 21.15
CA GLY A 45 14.20 10.79 21.83
C GLY A 45 13.92 10.93 23.33
N PRO A 46 13.87 9.84 24.06
CA PRO A 46 14.25 8.47 23.70
C PRO A 46 13.32 7.81 22.70
N TRP A 47 13.87 6.93 21.85
CA TRP A 47 13.15 6.27 20.77
C TRP A 47 12.72 4.86 21.16
N LEU A 48 11.41 4.60 21.10
CA LEU A 48 10.83 3.28 21.32
C LEU A 48 10.53 2.61 19.97
N VAL A 49 11.02 1.39 19.76
CA VAL A 49 10.66 0.58 18.60
C VAL A 49 9.22 0.09 18.78
N ILE A 50 8.35 0.48 17.87
CA ILE A 50 6.91 0.11 17.90
C ILE A 50 6.55 -0.97 16.87
N ALA A 51 7.37 -1.12 15.83
CA ALA A 51 7.20 -2.18 14.83
C ALA A 51 8.55 -2.56 14.21
N GLY A 52 8.70 -3.83 13.85
CA GLY A 52 9.88 -4.39 13.19
C GLY A 52 10.29 -5.74 13.77
N PRO A 53 11.14 -6.51 13.04
CA PRO A 53 11.65 -6.22 11.70
C PRO A 53 10.56 -6.32 10.60
N LEU A 54 10.56 -5.39 9.66
CA LEU A 54 9.66 -5.34 8.53
C LEU A 54 10.48 -5.46 7.25
N VAL A 55 10.20 -6.45 6.42
CA VAL A 55 10.85 -6.62 5.13
C VAL A 55 9.82 -6.31 4.04
N ASP A 56 10.20 -5.42 3.10
CA ASP A 56 9.37 -5.03 1.96
C ASP A 56 7.98 -4.49 2.35
N ARG A 57 7.88 -3.89 3.50
CA ARG A 57 6.67 -3.28 4.03
C ARG A 57 6.94 -1.83 4.38
N TYR A 58 6.12 -0.93 3.85
CA TYR A 58 6.32 0.52 3.89
C TYR A 58 5.15 1.25 4.53
N TYR A 59 4.42 0.54 5.35
CA TYR A 59 3.27 1.03 6.08
C TYR A 59 3.08 0.24 7.36
N ILE A 60 2.77 0.94 8.44
CA ILE A 60 2.29 0.35 9.69
C ILE A 60 1.15 1.16 10.27
N ARG A 61 0.35 0.51 11.10
CA ARG A 61 -0.64 1.15 11.95
C ARG A 61 -0.18 1.06 13.40
N ASP A 62 0.01 2.23 14.02
CA ASP A 62 0.30 2.33 15.44
C ASP A 62 -1.02 2.50 16.21
N SER A 63 -1.52 1.41 16.77
CA SER A 63 -2.72 1.38 17.60
C SER A 63 -2.44 1.47 19.11
N ALA A 64 -1.17 1.52 19.50
CA ALA A 64 -0.77 1.59 20.89
C ALA A 64 -0.72 3.04 21.43
N VAL A 65 -1.24 4.01 20.67
CA VAL A 65 -1.27 5.41 21.05
C VAL A 65 -2.55 5.69 21.86
N PRO A 66 -2.44 6.02 23.15
CA PRO A 66 -3.62 6.36 23.96
C PRO A 66 -4.34 7.60 23.39
N MET A 67 -5.66 7.54 23.36
CA MET A 67 -6.53 8.60 22.82
C MET A 67 -6.23 10.00 23.44
N ILE A 68 -5.87 10.04 24.72
CA ILE A 68 -5.52 11.28 25.44
C ILE A 68 -4.18 11.84 24.93
N THR A 69 -3.23 10.99 24.60
CA THR A 69 -1.89 11.39 24.17
C THR A 69 -1.90 12.00 22.78
N THR A 70 -2.78 11.53 21.89
CA THR A 70 -2.91 12.04 20.51
C THR A 70 -3.39 13.47 20.40
N ASN A 71 -4.13 13.97 21.40
CA ASN A 71 -4.65 15.34 21.39
C ASN A 71 -3.77 16.34 22.18
N ALA A 72 -3.03 15.84 23.18
CA ALA A 72 -2.28 16.68 24.12
C ALA A 72 -0.77 16.72 23.86
N ARG A 73 -0.22 15.73 23.17
CA ARG A 73 1.21 15.63 22.92
C ARG A 73 1.53 15.38 21.46
N THR A 74 2.55 16.05 20.95
CA THR A 74 3.14 15.75 19.66
C THR A 74 3.92 14.45 19.78
N LEU A 75 3.69 13.51 18.90
CA LEU A 75 4.45 12.27 18.78
C LEU A 75 5.30 12.34 17.53
N PHE A 76 6.55 11.96 17.71
CA PHE A 76 7.55 11.93 16.66
C PHE A 76 7.79 10.49 16.21
N TYR A 77 7.99 10.31 14.93
CA TYR A 77 8.28 9.03 14.32
C TYR A 77 9.51 9.12 13.45
N ARG A 78 10.26 8.05 13.39
CA ARG A 78 11.33 7.86 12.41
C ARG A 78 11.41 6.39 12.02
N ILE A 79 11.96 6.13 10.86
CA ILE A 79 12.20 4.79 10.35
C ILE A 79 13.70 4.51 10.41
N ARG A 80 14.08 3.39 11.03
CA ARG A 80 15.43 2.85 11.00
C ARG A 80 15.46 1.72 9.98
N ALA A 81 16.34 1.78 9.01
CA ALA A 81 16.64 0.70 8.08
C ALA A 81 17.98 0.06 8.46
N LEU A 82 17.97 -1.24 8.67
CA LEU A 82 19.15 -2.05 8.93
C LEU A 82 19.45 -2.90 7.68
N HIS A 83 20.61 -2.70 7.07
CA HIS A 83 21.09 -3.57 6.01
C HIS A 83 21.70 -4.82 6.65
N VAL A 84 20.97 -5.95 6.57
CA VAL A 84 21.31 -7.19 7.29
C VAL A 84 22.73 -7.69 6.97
N PRO A 85 23.18 -7.76 5.68
CA PRO A 85 24.51 -8.28 5.37
C PRO A 85 25.68 -7.46 5.90
N SER A 86 25.53 -6.13 5.98
CA SER A 86 26.63 -5.25 6.43
C SER A 86 26.48 -4.71 7.85
N GLY A 87 25.31 -4.89 8.47
CA GLY A 87 24.99 -4.32 9.77
C GLY A 87 24.87 -2.78 9.79
N LYS A 88 24.88 -2.12 8.63
CA LYS A 88 24.78 -0.66 8.54
C LYS A 88 23.36 -0.21 8.80
N GLU A 89 23.22 0.87 9.54
CA GLU A 89 21.95 1.50 9.84
C GLU A 89 21.80 2.83 9.12
N THR A 90 20.58 3.11 8.66
CA THR A 90 20.18 4.39 8.08
C THR A 90 18.88 4.83 8.71
N TYR A 91 18.75 6.11 8.99
CA TYR A 91 17.57 6.67 9.62
C TYR A 91 16.89 7.65 8.66
N SER A 92 15.54 7.65 8.68
CA SER A 92 14.75 8.68 8.02
C SER A 92 14.85 10.02 8.75
N ALA A 93 14.33 11.07 8.12
CA ALA A 93 13.98 12.27 8.85
C ALA A 93 12.98 11.96 9.97
N THR A 94 13.05 12.76 11.04
CA THR A 94 12.02 12.72 12.08
C THR A 94 10.79 13.44 11.56
N VAL A 95 9.65 12.77 11.63
CA VAL A 95 8.37 13.34 11.22
C VAL A 95 7.40 13.32 12.39
N ASP A 96 6.67 14.38 12.52
CA ASP A 96 5.53 14.47 13.43
C ASP A 96 4.23 14.18 12.68
N ARG A 97 3.15 14.20 13.40
CA ARG A 97 1.84 13.99 12.82
C ARG A 97 1.44 15.15 11.91
N GLU A 98 1.15 14.87 10.64
CA GLU A 98 0.57 15.83 9.71
C GLU A 98 -0.80 16.28 10.21
N GLY A 99 -0.90 17.47 10.74
CA GLY A 99 -2.12 18.13 11.16
C GLY A 99 -3.14 17.26 11.90
N LEU A 100 -4.04 17.86 12.62
CA LEU A 100 -5.22 17.17 13.17
C LEU A 100 -6.35 17.31 12.15
N PRO A 101 -6.86 16.23 11.55
CA PRO A 101 -8.11 16.32 10.84
C PRO A 101 -9.17 16.92 11.76
N ASN A 102 -10.06 17.73 11.22
CA ASN A 102 -11.19 18.26 11.95
C ASN A 102 -11.93 17.13 12.68
N LEU A 103 -12.40 17.37 13.92
CA LEU A 103 -13.12 16.36 14.72
C LEU A 103 -14.34 15.80 13.98
N MET A 104 -15.02 16.63 13.19
CA MET A 104 -16.14 16.18 12.36
C MET A 104 -15.66 15.20 11.28
N ALA A 105 -14.56 15.50 10.58
CA ALA A 105 -13.99 14.60 9.59
C ALA A 105 -13.59 13.25 10.22
N ARG A 106 -13.01 13.27 11.42
CA ARG A 106 -12.67 12.05 12.17
C ARG A 106 -13.90 11.21 12.51
N GLU A 107 -14.97 11.85 12.96
CA GLU A 107 -16.21 11.15 13.27
C GLU A 107 -16.84 10.56 11.98
N MET A 108 -16.78 11.27 10.86
CA MET A 108 -17.22 10.74 9.56
C MET A 108 -16.40 9.52 9.17
N ILE A 109 -15.07 9.58 9.25
CA ILE A 109 -14.18 8.44 8.96
C ILE A 109 -14.47 7.25 9.89
N ARG A 110 -14.69 7.51 11.19
CA ARG A 110 -15.04 6.45 12.15
C ARG A 110 -16.34 5.75 11.79
N ARG A 111 -17.37 6.49 11.39
CA ARG A 111 -18.66 5.94 10.96
C ARG A 111 -18.53 5.14 9.66
N GLU A 112 -17.78 5.65 8.68
CA GLU A 112 -17.48 4.94 7.45
C GLU A 112 -16.74 3.62 7.73
N ARG A 113 -15.75 3.64 8.63
CA ARG A 113 -15.05 2.42 9.04
C ARG A 113 -16.00 1.39 9.62
N ILE A 114 -16.86 1.78 10.58
CA ILE A 114 -17.85 0.88 11.19
C ILE A 114 -18.80 0.33 10.12
N LEU A 115 -19.25 1.19 9.20
CA LEU A 115 -20.14 0.78 8.11
C LEU A 115 -19.50 -0.31 7.25
N PHE A 116 -18.23 -0.15 6.87
CA PHE A 116 -17.54 -1.15 6.06
C PHE A 116 -17.13 -2.39 6.87
N GLU A 117 -16.69 -2.26 8.11
CA GLU A 117 -16.23 -3.40 8.92
C GLU A 117 -17.37 -4.28 9.40
N GLU A 118 -18.53 -3.69 9.79
CA GLU A 118 -19.59 -4.41 10.49
C GLU A 118 -20.83 -4.70 9.61
N PHE A 119 -21.08 -3.92 8.56
CA PHE A 119 -22.36 -4.00 7.87
C PHE A 119 -22.27 -4.36 6.38
N VAL A 120 -21.54 -3.61 5.58
CA VAL A 120 -21.63 -3.73 4.11
C VAL A 120 -20.36 -4.21 3.43
N GLY A 121 -19.22 -4.12 4.11
CA GLY A 121 -17.93 -4.43 3.52
C GLY A 121 -17.59 -5.90 3.54
N THR A 122 -16.78 -6.29 2.61
CA THR A 122 -16.11 -7.59 2.55
C THR A 122 -14.61 -7.40 2.67
N ARG A 123 -13.92 -8.40 3.18
CA ARG A 123 -12.47 -8.33 3.34
C ARG A 123 -11.79 -8.45 1.98
N CYS A 124 -10.97 -7.45 1.67
CA CYS A 124 -10.18 -7.36 0.46
C CYS A 124 -8.69 -7.19 0.80
N TRP A 125 -7.83 -7.49 -0.18
CA TRP A 125 -6.39 -7.29 -0.06
C TRP A 125 -5.91 -6.42 -1.21
N LEU A 126 -5.25 -5.31 -0.85
CA LEU A 126 -4.60 -4.42 -1.79
C LEU A 126 -3.12 -4.76 -1.87
N PHE A 127 -2.63 -4.97 -3.07
CA PHE A 127 -1.22 -5.11 -3.40
C PHE A 127 -0.78 -3.83 -4.12
N PRO A 128 -0.16 -2.90 -3.42
CA PRO A 128 0.30 -1.66 -4.04
C PRO A 128 1.35 -1.97 -5.10
N ARG A 129 1.16 -1.42 -6.30
CA ARG A 129 2.14 -1.54 -7.36
C ARG A 129 3.44 -0.83 -6.99
N ARG A 130 4.57 -1.45 -7.25
CA ARG A 130 5.86 -0.81 -7.01
C ARG A 130 6.07 0.37 -7.97
N SER A 131 6.36 1.51 -7.40
CA SER A 131 6.77 2.74 -8.09
C SER A 131 8.15 3.21 -7.67
N PHE A 132 8.77 2.55 -6.70
CA PHE A 132 10.09 2.82 -6.15
C PHE A 132 10.81 1.52 -5.79
N GLY A 133 12.10 1.62 -5.45
CA GLY A 133 12.94 0.50 -5.08
C GLY A 133 13.84 0.02 -6.23
N GLN A 134 14.27 -1.23 -6.16
CA GLN A 134 15.19 -1.82 -7.12
C GLN A 134 14.55 -1.98 -8.50
N ARG A 135 15.23 -1.48 -9.52
CA ARG A 135 14.82 -1.68 -10.93
C ARG A 135 14.91 -3.16 -11.30
N CYS A 136 14.05 -3.58 -12.21
CA CYS A 136 14.06 -4.96 -12.66
C CYS A 136 15.31 -5.25 -13.52
N PRO A 137 16.19 -6.17 -13.12
CA PRO A 137 17.42 -6.45 -13.88
C PRO A 137 17.14 -7.09 -15.23
N ASN A 138 15.96 -7.69 -15.42
CA ASN A 138 15.66 -8.47 -16.63
C ASN A 138 14.99 -7.67 -17.74
N CYS A 139 14.34 -6.55 -17.41
CA CYS A 139 13.53 -5.82 -18.39
C CYS A 139 13.67 -4.31 -18.31
N TYR A 140 14.44 -3.77 -17.39
CA TYR A 140 14.67 -2.34 -17.31
C TYR A 140 15.99 -2.00 -18.01
N ASP A 141 15.93 -1.05 -18.93
CA ASP A 141 17.10 -0.53 -19.63
C ASP A 141 17.50 0.79 -18.97
N ASP A 142 18.67 0.81 -18.34
CA ASP A 142 19.20 1.99 -17.65
C ASP A 142 19.57 3.13 -18.62
N VAL A 143 19.94 2.78 -19.87
CA VAL A 143 20.30 3.76 -20.90
C VAL A 143 19.07 4.49 -21.42
N LEU A 144 18.00 3.72 -21.69
CA LEU A 144 16.73 4.28 -22.17
C LEU A 144 15.85 4.81 -21.02
N GLY A 145 16.19 4.49 -19.77
CA GLY A 145 15.42 4.89 -18.59
C GLY A 145 14.00 4.31 -18.52
N LYS A 146 13.73 3.22 -19.23
CA LYS A 146 12.40 2.62 -19.33
C LYS A 146 12.43 1.09 -19.34
N LYS A 147 11.28 0.49 -19.04
CA LYS A 147 11.09 -0.95 -19.20
C LYS A 147 10.92 -1.30 -20.67
N ILE A 148 11.59 -2.38 -21.12
CA ILE A 148 11.52 -2.87 -22.49
C ILE A 148 10.40 -3.91 -22.63
N ASP A 149 10.23 -4.78 -21.63
CA ASP A 149 9.25 -5.86 -21.66
C ASP A 149 8.11 -5.65 -20.66
N SER A 150 6.89 -5.61 -21.18
CA SER A 150 5.65 -5.52 -20.38
C SER A 150 5.19 -6.87 -19.83
N GLN A 151 5.71 -7.99 -20.34
CA GLN A 151 5.35 -9.35 -19.96
C GLN A 151 6.44 -10.02 -19.08
N CYS A 152 7.36 -9.23 -18.53
CA CYS A 152 8.46 -9.75 -17.72
C CYS A 152 7.94 -10.46 -16.45
N PRO A 153 8.28 -11.74 -16.24
CA PRO A 153 7.79 -12.52 -15.09
C PRO A 153 8.45 -12.12 -13.77
N THR A 154 9.59 -11.42 -13.81
CA THR A 154 10.32 -11.00 -12.61
C THR A 154 9.67 -9.78 -11.95
N CYS A 155 9.14 -8.86 -12.75
CA CYS A 155 8.55 -7.62 -12.25
C CYS A 155 7.05 -7.50 -12.53
N TRP A 156 6.44 -8.51 -13.15
CA TRP A 156 4.99 -8.49 -13.50
C TRP A 156 4.60 -7.23 -14.30
N GLY A 157 5.51 -6.79 -15.17
CA GLY A 157 5.28 -5.60 -15.98
C GLY A 157 5.38 -4.26 -15.25
N THR A 158 5.82 -4.20 -14.01
CA THR A 158 5.97 -2.93 -13.26
C THR A 158 7.26 -2.18 -13.55
N GLY A 159 8.34 -2.91 -13.93
CA GLY A 159 9.69 -2.39 -14.10
C GLY A 159 10.52 -2.36 -12.80
N PHE A 160 9.94 -2.83 -11.69
CA PHE A 160 10.62 -2.95 -10.40
C PHE A 160 10.65 -4.41 -9.94
N SER A 161 11.76 -4.84 -9.36
CA SER A 161 11.93 -6.20 -8.87
C SER A 161 10.81 -6.56 -7.89
N GLY A 162 10.22 -7.76 -8.04
CA GLY A 162 9.11 -8.21 -7.21
C GLY A 162 7.73 -7.63 -7.54
N GLY A 163 7.63 -6.59 -8.38
CA GLY A 163 6.40 -6.07 -8.96
C GLY A 163 5.44 -5.34 -8.03
N TYR A 164 5.10 -5.91 -6.89
CA TYR A 164 4.14 -5.38 -5.92
C TYR A 164 4.74 -5.37 -4.51
N HIS A 165 4.29 -4.44 -3.69
CA HIS A 165 4.62 -4.39 -2.27
C HIS A 165 3.80 -5.39 -1.46
N TYR A 166 4.15 -5.55 -0.19
CA TYR A 166 3.43 -6.41 0.74
C TYR A 166 1.94 -6.01 0.80
N PRO A 167 1.02 -7.00 0.75
CA PRO A 167 -0.40 -6.72 0.74
C PRO A 167 -0.91 -6.14 2.06
N THR A 168 -1.87 -5.23 1.95
CA THR A 168 -2.61 -4.67 3.08
C THR A 168 -4.06 -5.10 2.98
N SER A 169 -4.59 -5.70 4.06
CA SER A 169 -6.01 -6.05 4.11
C SER A 169 -6.85 -4.84 4.52
N PHE A 170 -8.02 -4.73 3.94
CA PHE A 170 -9.00 -3.70 4.27
C PHE A 170 -10.43 -4.21 4.05
N TRP A 171 -11.40 -3.47 4.54
CA TRP A 171 -12.81 -3.73 4.31
C TRP A 171 -13.32 -2.76 3.25
N GLY A 172 -13.95 -3.30 2.22
CA GLY A 172 -14.53 -2.52 1.13
C GLY A 172 -15.83 -3.13 0.65
N GLN A 173 -16.73 -2.28 0.22
CA GLN A 173 -17.95 -2.69 -0.46
C GLN A 173 -17.65 -2.83 -1.95
N LEU A 174 -17.80 -4.05 -2.48
CA LEU A 174 -17.75 -4.27 -3.91
C LEU A 174 -19.18 -4.23 -4.46
N ASP A 175 -19.37 -3.40 -5.47
CA ASP A 175 -20.64 -3.39 -6.23
C ASP A 175 -20.67 -4.57 -7.22
N SER A 176 -21.88 -4.88 -7.72
CA SER A 176 -22.03 -5.89 -8.76
C SER A 176 -21.18 -5.54 -9.97
N SER A 177 -20.56 -6.55 -10.55
CA SER A 177 -19.74 -6.36 -11.74
C SER A 177 -20.62 -6.14 -12.98
N GLU A 178 -20.24 -5.14 -13.78
CA GLU A 178 -20.82 -4.89 -15.10
C GLU A 178 -19.87 -5.42 -16.18
N GLU A 179 -20.42 -6.06 -17.19
CA GLU A 179 -19.65 -6.51 -18.34
C GLU A 179 -19.71 -5.43 -19.42
N THR A 180 -18.53 -4.93 -19.82
CA THR A 180 -18.41 -3.95 -20.90
C THR A 180 -17.64 -4.57 -22.05
N GLU A 181 -18.19 -4.51 -23.24
CA GLU A 181 -17.51 -4.93 -24.44
C GLU A 181 -16.58 -3.81 -24.93
N GLN A 182 -15.29 -4.11 -24.97
CA GLN A 182 -14.30 -3.22 -25.59
C GLN A 182 -14.02 -3.73 -27.00
N VAL A 183 -14.47 -2.96 -27.97
CA VAL A 183 -14.22 -3.22 -29.39
C VAL A 183 -12.98 -2.41 -29.80
N THR A 184 -11.87 -3.09 -30.06
CA THR A 184 -10.73 -2.51 -30.77
C THR A 184 -10.69 -3.09 -32.18
N THR A 185 -10.00 -2.41 -33.11
CA THR A 185 -9.92 -2.78 -34.53
C THR A 185 -9.41 -4.21 -34.77
N GLU A 186 -8.75 -4.81 -33.78
CA GLU A 186 -8.09 -6.11 -33.87
C GLU A 186 -8.66 -7.17 -32.90
N ASP A 187 -9.43 -6.76 -31.88
CA ASP A 187 -9.92 -7.72 -30.88
C ASP A 187 -11.21 -7.26 -30.21
N HIS A 188 -12.18 -8.17 -30.09
CA HIS A 188 -13.40 -7.98 -29.30
C HIS A 188 -13.17 -8.55 -27.92
N ARG A 189 -12.85 -7.70 -26.95
CA ARG A 189 -12.61 -8.11 -25.58
C ARG A 189 -13.75 -7.71 -24.66
N ARG A 190 -14.32 -8.68 -23.97
CA ARG A 190 -15.24 -8.42 -22.88
C ARG A 190 -14.45 -8.24 -21.59
N VAL A 191 -14.53 -7.06 -21.00
CA VAL A 191 -13.90 -6.74 -19.74
C VAL A 191 -14.96 -6.55 -18.67
N GLN A 192 -14.87 -7.34 -17.63
CA GLN A 192 -15.76 -7.21 -16.49
C GLN A 192 -15.22 -6.10 -15.59
N HIS A 193 -16.07 -5.12 -15.31
CA HIS A 193 -15.78 -4.01 -14.42
C HIS A 193 -16.56 -4.14 -13.13
N SER A 194 -16.00 -3.61 -12.05
CA SER A 194 -16.65 -3.47 -10.76
C SER A 194 -16.21 -2.17 -10.12
N GLN A 195 -16.86 -1.78 -9.05
CA GLN A 195 -16.46 -0.64 -8.24
C GLN A 195 -16.29 -1.08 -6.81
N VAL A 196 -15.23 -0.59 -6.15
CA VAL A 196 -15.02 -0.79 -4.73
C VAL A 196 -15.08 0.55 -4.01
N ARG A 197 -15.83 0.61 -2.93
CA ARG A 197 -15.86 1.72 -1.97
C ARG A 197 -15.16 1.30 -0.69
N ALA A 198 -14.27 2.13 -0.19
CA ALA A 198 -13.48 1.84 0.99
C ALA A 198 -13.22 3.10 1.81
N GLY A 199 -12.79 2.92 3.05
CA GLY A 199 -12.31 4.01 3.88
C GLY A 199 -11.05 4.69 3.31
N PRO A 200 -10.52 5.71 4.00
CA PRO A 200 -9.37 6.49 3.51
C PRO A 200 -8.06 5.69 3.46
N THR A 201 -7.98 4.56 4.16
CA THR A 201 -6.81 3.70 4.26
C THR A 201 -7.15 2.23 4.01
N PRO A 202 -6.27 1.49 3.28
CA PRO A 202 -5.06 1.92 2.59
C PRO A 202 -5.36 2.83 1.39
N ALA A 203 -4.40 3.70 1.02
CA ALA A 203 -4.56 4.52 -0.19
C ALA A 203 -4.52 3.62 -1.43
N ILE A 204 -5.62 3.63 -2.18
CA ILE A 204 -5.77 2.85 -3.42
C ILE A 204 -5.28 3.73 -4.57
N LYS A 205 -4.39 3.19 -5.41
CA LYS A 205 -3.82 3.91 -6.56
C LYS A 205 -4.14 3.17 -7.86
N PRO A 206 -4.21 3.88 -8.99
CA PRO A 206 -4.32 3.23 -10.29
C PRO A 206 -3.19 2.21 -10.53
N LEU A 207 -3.52 1.11 -11.17
CA LEU A 207 -2.65 -0.05 -11.45
C LEU A 207 -2.29 -0.91 -10.23
N ASP A 208 -2.80 -0.62 -9.05
CA ASP A 208 -2.72 -1.56 -7.92
C ASP A 208 -3.51 -2.84 -8.24
N LEU A 209 -3.09 -3.94 -7.60
CA LEU A 209 -3.80 -5.21 -7.69
C LEU A 209 -4.66 -5.39 -6.43
N LEU A 210 -5.94 -5.65 -6.63
CA LEU A 210 -6.89 -5.95 -5.56
C LEU A 210 -7.34 -7.40 -5.67
N ILE A 211 -7.41 -8.09 -4.54
CA ILE A 211 -8.00 -9.42 -4.46
C ILE A 211 -9.21 -9.34 -3.53
N ASP A 212 -10.34 -9.81 -4.02
CA ASP A 212 -11.57 -9.85 -3.25
C ASP A 212 -11.72 -11.15 -2.42
N PHE A 213 -12.80 -11.22 -1.64
CA PHE A 213 -13.11 -12.39 -0.79
C PHE A 213 -13.40 -13.66 -1.58
N GLN A 214 -13.71 -13.57 -2.88
CA GLN A 214 -13.91 -14.69 -3.80
C GLN A 214 -12.62 -15.10 -4.52
N ASN A 215 -11.50 -14.50 -4.14
CA ASN A 215 -10.18 -14.70 -4.77
C ASN A 215 -10.13 -14.26 -6.24
N ARG A 216 -11.01 -13.35 -6.66
CA ARG A 216 -10.94 -12.72 -7.97
C ARG A 216 -9.89 -11.62 -7.91
N ARG A 217 -9.13 -11.48 -8.99
CA ARG A 217 -8.06 -10.50 -9.11
C ARG A 217 -8.53 -9.33 -9.95
N TRP A 218 -8.38 -8.15 -9.42
CA TRP A 218 -8.83 -6.91 -10.03
C TRP A 218 -7.67 -5.95 -10.18
N ARG A 219 -7.57 -5.31 -11.34
CA ARG A 219 -6.68 -4.17 -11.53
C ARG A 219 -7.45 -2.90 -11.24
N VAL A 220 -6.90 -2.02 -10.43
CA VAL A 220 -7.45 -0.68 -10.21
C VAL A 220 -7.23 0.15 -11.47
N VAL A 221 -8.31 0.61 -12.09
CA VAL A 221 -8.27 1.45 -13.30
C VAL A 221 -8.18 2.92 -12.90
N GLN A 222 -9.02 3.31 -11.97
CA GLN A 222 -9.12 4.69 -11.50
C GLN A 222 -9.51 4.68 -10.02
N CYS A 223 -9.04 5.68 -9.29
CA CYS A 223 -9.47 5.91 -7.91
C CYS A 223 -9.80 7.39 -7.73
N THR A 224 -10.91 7.66 -7.07
CA THR A 224 -11.33 8.99 -6.66
C THR A 224 -11.56 9.01 -5.17
N GLY A 225 -11.15 10.10 -4.52
CA GLY A 225 -11.35 10.31 -3.08
C GLY A 225 -12.44 11.33 -2.82
N THR A 226 -13.37 11.02 -1.96
CA THR A 226 -14.29 12.01 -1.40
C THR A 226 -13.63 12.64 -0.20
N ALA A 227 -13.28 13.93 -0.32
CA ALA A 227 -12.68 14.70 0.76
C ALA A 227 -13.70 15.64 1.42
N SER A 228 -13.60 15.78 2.72
CA SER A 228 -14.36 16.76 3.50
C SER A 228 -13.50 17.29 4.63
N LEU A 229 -13.61 18.59 4.87
CA LEU A 229 -12.90 19.27 5.97
C LEU A 229 -11.37 19.02 5.96
N GLY A 230 -10.77 18.95 4.76
CA GLY A 230 -9.34 18.74 4.60
C GLY A 230 -8.85 17.29 4.72
N ALA A 231 -9.76 16.33 4.88
CA ALA A 231 -9.41 14.91 4.98
C ALA A 231 -10.17 14.06 3.94
N THR A 232 -9.53 13.03 3.42
CA THR A 232 -10.21 12.00 2.63
C THR A 232 -11.06 11.14 3.57
N ILE A 233 -12.36 11.08 3.31
CA ILE A 233 -13.32 10.32 4.10
C ILE A 233 -13.51 8.93 3.51
N ARG A 234 -13.64 8.84 2.20
CA ARG A 234 -13.92 7.63 1.44
C ARG A 234 -13.13 7.62 0.14
N GLN A 235 -12.82 6.45 -0.34
CA GLN A 235 -12.26 6.22 -1.67
C GLN A 235 -13.22 5.36 -2.48
N GLU A 236 -13.31 5.66 -3.77
CA GLU A 236 -14.05 4.86 -4.75
C GLU A 236 -13.09 4.51 -5.88
N ALA A 237 -12.91 3.22 -6.12
CA ALA A 237 -12.02 2.75 -7.17
C ALA A 237 -12.78 1.90 -8.19
N ARG A 238 -12.59 2.24 -9.47
CA ARG A 238 -13.06 1.42 -10.60
C ARG A 238 -12.06 0.31 -10.84
N LEU A 239 -12.58 -0.90 -10.97
CA LEU A 239 -11.83 -2.14 -11.10
C LEU A 239 -12.08 -2.79 -12.45
N ALA A 240 -11.06 -3.40 -13.03
CA ALA A 240 -11.16 -4.27 -14.20
C ALA A 240 -10.71 -5.68 -13.81
N LEU A 241 -11.52 -6.69 -14.13
CA LEU A 241 -11.19 -8.08 -13.83
C LEU A 241 -9.96 -8.50 -14.63
N ILE A 242 -8.98 -9.06 -13.96
CA ILE A 242 -7.77 -9.60 -14.58
C ILE A 242 -8.13 -10.91 -15.27
N GLN A 243 -7.91 -10.95 -16.57
CA GLN A 243 -8.21 -12.12 -17.38
C GLN A 243 -7.17 -13.22 -17.15
N ARG A 244 -7.62 -14.47 -17.21
CA ARG A 244 -6.74 -15.64 -17.14
C ARG A 244 -5.68 -15.58 -18.26
N GLY A 245 -4.44 -15.86 -17.89
CA GLY A 245 -3.30 -15.85 -18.83
C GLY A 245 -2.61 -14.49 -18.97
N SER A 246 -3.15 -13.40 -18.40
CA SER A 246 -2.43 -12.13 -18.29
C SER A 246 -1.23 -12.27 -17.36
N ILE A 247 -0.28 -11.33 -17.44
CA ILE A 247 0.92 -11.38 -16.61
C ILE A 247 0.58 -11.29 -15.13
N GLU A 248 -0.42 -10.48 -14.75
CA GLU A 248 -0.85 -10.31 -13.37
C GLU A 248 -1.61 -11.54 -12.83
N ASP A 249 -2.25 -12.31 -13.73
CA ASP A 249 -2.89 -13.58 -13.33
C ASP A 249 -1.84 -14.63 -12.90
N LYS A 250 -0.65 -14.55 -13.45
CA LYS A 250 0.46 -15.48 -13.15
C LYS A 250 1.19 -15.15 -11.83
N ILE A 251 0.89 -14.03 -11.18
CA ILE A 251 1.52 -13.66 -9.91
C ILE A 251 1.26 -14.76 -8.87
N PRO A 252 2.30 -15.37 -8.29
CA PRO A 252 2.14 -16.46 -7.34
C PRO A 252 1.65 -15.92 -5.99
N LEU A 253 0.34 -15.96 -5.79
CA LEU A 253 -0.29 -15.53 -4.55
C LEU A 253 -0.79 -16.75 -3.79
N LYS A 254 -0.49 -16.81 -2.49
CA LYS A 254 -1.10 -17.76 -1.57
C LYS A 254 -2.07 -17.01 -0.66
N ILE A 255 -3.34 -17.37 -0.75
CA ILE A 255 -4.36 -16.94 0.19
C ILE A 255 -4.48 -18.03 1.25
N THR A 256 -4.18 -17.67 2.49
CA THR A 256 -4.54 -18.48 3.65
C THR A 256 -5.69 -17.79 4.36
N ASN A 257 -6.50 -18.54 5.11
CA ASN A 257 -7.69 -18.01 5.80
C ASN A 257 -7.42 -16.79 6.69
N ALA A 258 -6.16 -16.52 7.02
CA ALA A 258 -5.74 -15.40 7.85
C ALA A 258 -4.93 -14.32 7.09
N SER A 259 -4.29 -14.65 5.97
CA SER A 259 -3.41 -13.69 5.26
C SER A 259 -3.17 -14.09 3.80
N VAL A 260 -2.95 -13.08 2.96
CA VAL A 260 -2.45 -13.26 1.60
C VAL A 260 -0.96 -12.94 1.59
N ARG A 261 -0.13 -13.78 1.00
CA ARG A 261 1.31 -13.56 0.86
C ARG A 261 1.73 -13.72 -0.59
N LEU A 262 2.61 -12.83 -1.05
CA LEU A 262 3.40 -13.07 -2.24
C LEU A 262 4.37 -14.22 -1.95
N VAL A 263 4.38 -15.20 -2.84
CA VAL A 263 5.38 -16.28 -2.78
C VAL A 263 6.57 -15.80 -3.58
N PRO A 264 7.77 -15.67 -2.98
CA PRO A 264 8.95 -15.29 -3.71
C PRO A 264 9.20 -16.33 -4.83
N PRO A 265 9.72 -15.92 -6.00
CA PRO A 265 10.13 -16.84 -7.02
C PRO A 265 11.14 -17.82 -6.42
N ARG A 266 10.97 -19.11 -6.68
CA ARG A 266 12.01 -20.11 -6.37
C ARG A 266 13.17 -19.86 -7.31
N ASN A 267 14.34 -19.56 -6.74
CA ASN A 267 15.60 -19.55 -7.49
C ASN A 267 15.88 -20.92 -8.06
#